data_9c8a26e52685bfc79ab9893ee8ac1023
#
_entry.id   9c8a26e52685bfc79ab9893ee8ac1023
#
_cell.length_a   1.000
_cell.length_b   1.000
_cell.length_c   1.000
_cell.angle_alpha   90.00
_cell.angle_beta   90.00
_cell.angle_gamma   90.00
#
_symmetry.space_group_name_H-M   'P 1'
#
loop_
_entity.id
_entity.type
_entity.pdbx_description
1 polymer ?
#
loop_
_entity_poly.entity_id
_entity_poly.type
_entity_poly.pdbx_seq_one_letter_code
_entity_poly.pdbx_strand_id
1 'polypeptide(L)'
;TMAALDEANTTTYGHPELTEVNIGVGSNPGILISGHDLKDMEELLKQTEGTGVDVYTHGEMLPVNYYPVFKKFAHLKGNYGGSWWHQNEDFETFNGPILMTTNCIIPMKKKNTYKDRVFTTGVVSYPGTKHIQDRADGGAKDFSNIVALAKTCNAPKEIETGKIVGGFARNQV
;
A
#
# COMPACT_ATOMS: atom_id res chain seq x y z
N THR A 1 10.92 20.52 7.57
CA THR A 1 11.92 20.38 6.51
C THR A 1 12.11 18.95 6.07
N MET A 2 12.75 18.73 4.95
CA MET A 2 13.07 17.38 4.46
C MET A 2 13.94 16.60 5.45
N ALA A 3 14.91 17.27 6.09
CA ALA A 3 15.76 16.66 7.11
C ALA A 3 14.96 16.18 8.34
N ALA A 4 13.98 16.98 8.78
CA ALA A 4 13.12 16.59 9.91
C ALA A 4 12.23 15.39 9.57
N LEU A 5 11.73 15.31 8.33
CA LEU A 5 10.94 14.18 7.87
C LEU A 5 11.79 12.91 7.78
N ASP A 6 13.00 13.02 7.25
CA ASP A 6 13.94 11.90 7.16
C ASP A 6 14.31 11.37 8.55
N GLU A 7 14.64 12.25 9.50
CA GLU A 7 14.92 11.87 10.88
C GLU A 7 13.74 11.18 11.55
N ALA A 8 12.53 11.72 11.39
CA ALA A 8 11.32 11.11 11.95
C ALA A 8 11.09 9.71 11.39
N ASN A 9 11.21 9.52 10.10
CA ASN A 9 11.00 8.23 9.44
C ASN A 9 12.10 7.23 9.81
N THR A 10 13.37 7.63 9.78
CA THR A 10 14.48 6.72 10.07
C THR A 10 14.56 6.34 11.55
N THR A 11 14.17 7.23 12.45
CA THR A 11 14.10 6.93 13.89
C THR A 11 12.97 5.94 14.18
N THR A 12 11.82 6.08 13.52
CA THR A 12 10.64 5.24 13.76
C THR A 12 10.70 3.90 13.03
N TYR A 13 11.14 3.90 11.78
CA TYR A 13 11.05 2.73 10.89
C TYR A 13 12.39 2.10 10.53
N GLY A 14 13.50 2.71 10.97
CA GLY A 14 14.85 2.30 10.62
C GLY A 14 15.35 2.96 9.33
N HIS A 15 16.62 2.75 9.04
CA HIS A 15 17.23 3.26 7.81
C HIS A 15 16.88 2.34 6.64
N PRO A 16 16.43 2.91 5.50
CA PRO A 16 16.23 2.12 4.28
C PRO A 16 17.51 1.38 3.89
N GLU A 17 17.34 0.16 3.44
CA GLU A 17 18.45 -0.71 3.04
C GLU A 17 18.20 -1.31 1.67
N LEU A 18 19.27 -1.70 0.98
CA LEU A 18 19.18 -2.40 -0.28
C LEU A 18 18.33 -3.66 -0.10
N THR A 19 17.27 -3.79 -0.89
CA THR A 19 16.28 -4.84 -0.71
C THR A 19 15.82 -5.37 -2.06
N GLU A 20 15.72 -6.68 -2.16
CA GLU A 20 14.96 -7.31 -3.23
C GLU A 20 13.47 -7.22 -2.91
N VAL A 21 12.70 -6.60 -3.80
CA VAL A 21 11.25 -6.47 -3.67
C VAL A 21 10.58 -7.38 -4.66
N ASN A 22 9.73 -8.28 -4.18
CA ASN A 22 8.92 -9.14 -5.03
C ASN A 22 7.90 -8.32 -5.81
N ILE A 23 7.74 -8.61 -7.10
CA ILE A 23 6.75 -7.97 -7.98
C ILE A 23 5.69 -8.96 -8.48
N GLY A 24 5.78 -10.22 -8.08
CA GLY A 24 4.73 -11.22 -8.31
C GLY A 24 3.65 -11.21 -7.22
N VAL A 25 2.70 -12.11 -7.34
CA VAL A 25 1.56 -12.21 -6.41
C VAL A 25 1.53 -13.58 -5.73
N GLY A 26 0.90 -13.62 -4.53
CA GLY A 26 0.57 -14.86 -3.84
C GLY A 26 -0.83 -15.35 -4.20
N SER A 27 -1.26 -16.41 -3.50
CA SER A 27 -2.57 -17.04 -3.69
C SER A 27 -3.66 -16.49 -2.76
N ASN A 28 -3.30 -15.67 -1.78
CA ASN A 28 -4.25 -15.09 -0.83
C ASN A 28 -4.88 -13.81 -1.38
N PRO A 29 -6.11 -13.45 -0.95
CA PRO A 29 -6.65 -12.15 -1.24
C PRO A 29 -5.74 -11.05 -0.66
N GLY A 30 -5.74 -9.88 -1.28
CA GLY A 30 -4.83 -8.80 -0.92
C GLY A 30 -5.48 -7.43 -0.86
N ILE A 31 -4.79 -6.50 -0.19
CA ILE A 31 -5.08 -5.07 -0.16
C ILE A 31 -3.93 -4.36 -0.83
N LEU A 32 -4.24 -3.47 -1.78
CA LEU A 32 -3.27 -2.61 -2.44
C LEU A 32 -3.25 -1.25 -1.75
N ILE A 33 -2.09 -0.82 -1.28
CA ILE A 33 -1.93 0.49 -0.64
C ILE A 33 -1.00 1.38 -1.46
N SER A 34 -1.43 2.61 -1.68
CA SER A 34 -0.70 3.61 -2.47
C SER A 34 -0.63 4.95 -1.71
N GLY A 35 0.35 5.76 -2.05
CA GLY A 35 0.61 7.05 -1.42
C GLY A 35 1.92 7.07 -0.65
N HIS A 36 2.02 7.94 0.37
CA HIS A 36 3.28 8.18 1.09
C HIS A 36 3.17 7.99 2.62
N ASP A 37 1.99 7.71 3.17
CA ASP A 37 1.79 7.70 4.61
C ASP A 37 2.25 6.38 5.23
N LEU A 38 3.43 6.40 5.86
CA LEU A 38 4.02 5.23 6.51
C LEU A 38 3.27 4.81 7.76
N LYS A 39 2.61 5.74 8.46
CA LYS A 39 1.80 5.43 9.63
C LYS A 39 0.56 4.64 9.24
N ASP A 40 -0.12 5.04 8.19
CA ASP A 40 -1.26 4.29 7.64
C ASP A 40 -0.85 2.88 7.23
N MET A 41 0.32 2.75 6.61
CA MET A 41 0.88 1.44 6.25
C MET A 41 1.13 0.56 7.47
N GLU A 42 1.73 1.10 8.52
CA GLU A 42 1.99 0.37 9.76
C GLU A 42 0.69 -0.10 10.42
N GLU A 43 -0.29 0.78 10.52
CA GLU A 43 -1.60 0.46 11.10
C GLU A 43 -2.34 -0.62 10.29
N LEU A 44 -2.30 -0.53 8.96
CA LEU A 44 -2.88 -1.53 8.08
C LEU A 44 -2.21 -2.90 8.25
N LEU A 45 -0.88 -2.95 8.28
CA LEU A 45 -0.13 -4.19 8.46
C LEU A 45 -0.44 -4.85 9.81
N LYS A 46 -0.53 -4.07 10.88
CA LYS A 46 -0.91 -4.58 12.20
C LYS A 46 -2.33 -5.15 12.24
N GLN A 47 -3.27 -4.51 11.56
CA GLN A 47 -4.66 -4.95 11.53
C GLN A 47 -4.92 -6.12 10.59
N THR A 48 -4.07 -6.34 9.60
CA THR A 48 -4.17 -7.46 8.65
C THR A 48 -3.38 -8.69 9.08
N GLU A 49 -2.49 -8.55 10.04
CA GLU A 49 -1.68 -9.66 10.54
C GLU A 49 -2.56 -10.80 11.08
N GLY A 50 -2.30 -12.02 10.62
CA GLY A 50 -3.05 -13.21 11.02
C GLY A 50 -4.46 -13.34 10.42
N THR A 51 -4.86 -12.46 9.51
CA THR A 51 -6.20 -12.49 8.89
C THR A 51 -6.28 -13.32 7.62
N GLY A 52 -5.15 -13.75 7.06
CA GLY A 52 -5.08 -14.40 5.75
C GLY A 52 -5.14 -13.44 4.56
N VAL A 53 -5.10 -12.14 4.81
CA VAL A 53 -5.07 -11.09 3.79
C VAL A 53 -3.65 -10.57 3.64
N ASP A 54 -3.14 -10.56 2.41
CA ASP A 54 -1.83 -10.02 2.10
C ASP A 54 -1.91 -8.52 1.77
N VAL A 55 -0.79 -7.82 1.89
CA VAL A 55 -0.68 -6.40 1.56
C VAL A 55 0.37 -6.20 0.48
N TYR A 56 0.04 -5.38 -0.51
CA TYR A 56 0.93 -4.99 -1.60
C TYR A 56 1.05 -3.48 -1.66
N THR A 57 2.24 -2.99 -1.98
CA THR A 57 2.47 -1.57 -2.26
C THR A 57 2.24 -1.27 -3.74
N HIS A 58 1.90 -0.03 -4.05
CA HIS A 58 1.76 0.46 -5.43
C HIS A 58 2.38 1.84 -5.58
N GLY A 59 3.07 2.06 -6.69
CA GLY A 59 3.61 3.36 -7.06
C GLY A 59 4.52 3.94 -5.97
N GLU A 60 4.14 5.08 -5.46
CA GLU A 60 4.93 5.87 -4.49
C GLU A 60 5.09 5.22 -3.10
N MET A 61 4.32 4.18 -2.81
CA MET A 61 4.46 3.40 -1.57
C MET A 61 5.58 2.34 -1.67
N LEU A 62 6.17 2.13 -2.83
CA LEU A 62 7.26 1.17 -3.03
C LEU A 62 8.39 1.27 -1.97
N PRO A 63 8.85 2.46 -1.55
CA PRO A 63 9.91 2.59 -0.56
C PRO A 63 9.64 1.92 0.80
N VAL A 64 8.39 1.67 1.15
CA VAL A 64 8.02 0.93 2.38
C VAL A 64 8.77 -0.40 2.48
N ASN A 65 8.96 -1.08 1.35
CA ASN A 65 9.62 -2.38 1.31
C ASN A 65 11.10 -2.33 1.74
N TYR A 66 11.69 -1.15 1.78
CA TYR A 66 13.10 -0.96 2.14
C TYR A 66 13.33 -0.74 3.63
N TYR A 67 12.29 -0.44 4.40
CA TYR A 67 12.40 -0.16 5.83
C TYR A 67 12.38 -1.45 6.66
N PRO A 68 13.36 -1.65 7.57
CA PRO A 68 13.46 -2.87 8.38
C PRO A 68 12.21 -3.21 9.19
N VAL A 69 11.53 -2.19 9.73
CA VAL A 69 10.32 -2.37 10.54
C VAL A 69 9.19 -3.05 9.75
N PHE A 70 9.06 -2.73 8.47
CA PHE A 70 8.01 -3.32 7.63
C PHE A 70 8.38 -4.72 7.11
N LYS A 71 9.66 -5.03 6.97
CA LYS A 71 10.14 -6.34 6.51
C LYS A 71 9.75 -7.50 7.43
N LYS A 72 9.51 -7.23 8.71
CA LYS A 72 9.09 -8.25 9.68
C LYS A 72 7.67 -8.78 9.45
N PHE A 73 6.85 -8.07 8.69
CA PHE A 73 5.49 -8.50 8.37
C PHE A 73 5.50 -9.46 7.19
N ALA A 74 5.28 -10.75 7.45
CA ALA A 74 5.33 -11.80 6.44
C ALA A 74 4.26 -11.64 5.35
N HIS A 75 3.13 -10.98 5.66
CA HIS A 75 2.04 -10.74 4.73
C HIS A 75 2.20 -9.47 3.89
N LEU A 76 3.25 -8.70 4.10
CA LEU A 76 3.69 -7.69 3.13
C LEU A 76 4.43 -8.40 2.00
N LYS A 77 3.73 -8.61 0.88
CA LYS A 77 4.24 -9.45 -0.21
C LYS A 77 5.21 -8.76 -1.16
N GLY A 78 5.10 -7.45 -1.29
CA GLY A 78 5.95 -6.68 -2.19
C GLY A 78 5.19 -5.58 -2.90
N ASN A 79 5.60 -5.25 -4.12
CA ASN A 79 4.99 -4.21 -4.93
C ASN A 79 4.17 -4.82 -6.07
N TYR A 80 3.03 -4.20 -6.38
CA TYR A 80 2.15 -4.60 -7.46
C TYR A 80 2.02 -3.47 -8.48
N GLY A 81 2.21 -3.81 -9.74
CA GLY A 81 2.06 -2.86 -10.84
C GLY A 81 3.20 -1.87 -10.99
N GLY A 82 2.98 -0.87 -11.81
CA GLY A 82 3.96 0.13 -12.19
C GLY A 82 3.79 1.47 -11.50
N SER A 83 4.17 2.51 -12.22
CA SER A 83 4.07 3.90 -11.77
C SER A 83 2.61 4.36 -11.69
N TRP A 84 2.38 5.52 -11.08
CA TRP A 84 1.05 6.08 -10.82
C TRP A 84 0.16 6.22 -12.08
N TRP A 85 0.74 6.43 -13.23
CA TRP A 85 -0.04 6.53 -14.49
C TRP A 85 -0.62 5.20 -14.98
N HIS A 86 -0.21 4.08 -14.42
CA HIS A 86 -0.75 2.75 -14.69
C HIS A 86 -1.94 2.40 -13.76
N GLN A 87 -2.39 3.31 -12.89
CA GLN A 87 -3.40 3.02 -11.87
C GLN A 87 -4.65 2.34 -12.42
N ASN A 88 -5.17 2.81 -13.55
CA ASN A 88 -6.42 2.25 -14.10
C ASN A 88 -6.29 0.77 -14.45
N GLU A 89 -5.18 0.38 -15.05
CA GLU A 89 -4.92 -1.00 -15.46
C GLU A 89 -4.57 -1.88 -14.25
N ASP A 90 -3.69 -1.40 -13.40
CA ASP A 90 -3.22 -2.13 -12.21
C ASP A 90 -4.36 -2.37 -11.23
N PHE A 91 -5.22 -1.40 -11.00
CA PHE A 91 -6.34 -1.52 -10.08
C PHE A 91 -7.42 -2.48 -10.58
N GLU A 92 -7.65 -2.53 -11.89
CA GLU A 92 -8.56 -3.52 -12.49
C GLU A 92 -8.10 -4.96 -12.23
N THR A 93 -6.82 -5.23 -12.42
CA THR A 93 -6.26 -6.58 -12.31
C THR A 93 -5.98 -7.01 -10.88
N PHE A 94 -5.91 -6.09 -9.94
CA PHE A 94 -5.62 -6.41 -8.54
C PHE A 94 -6.71 -7.24 -7.88
N ASN A 95 -7.97 -7.09 -8.27
CA ASN A 95 -9.15 -7.80 -7.78
C ASN A 95 -9.55 -7.54 -6.32
N GLY A 96 -8.72 -6.92 -5.52
CA GLY A 96 -8.97 -6.61 -4.11
C GLY A 96 -9.20 -5.15 -3.81
N PRO A 97 -9.41 -4.78 -2.54
CA PRO A 97 -9.54 -3.41 -2.11
C PRO A 97 -8.25 -2.60 -2.34
N ILE A 98 -8.42 -1.32 -2.60
CA ILE A 98 -7.33 -0.37 -2.84
C ILE A 98 -7.46 0.76 -1.82
N LEU A 99 -6.38 1.06 -1.11
CA LEU A 99 -6.30 2.16 -0.14
C LEU A 99 -5.39 3.26 -0.68
N MET A 100 -5.96 4.45 -0.83
CA MET A 100 -5.25 5.65 -1.25
C MET A 100 -5.01 6.54 -0.02
N THR A 101 -3.75 6.79 0.31
CA THR A 101 -3.39 7.53 1.54
C THR A 101 -3.11 9.01 1.29
N THR A 102 -2.09 9.32 0.52
CA THR A 102 -1.68 10.70 0.20
C THR A 102 -1.09 10.74 -1.19
N ASN A 103 -1.89 10.79 -2.24
CA ASN A 103 -1.30 10.72 -3.57
C ASN A 103 -2.20 11.19 -4.69
N CYS A 104 -1.64 11.23 -5.88
CA CYS A 104 -2.34 11.54 -7.10
C CYS A 104 -3.29 10.40 -7.47
N ILE A 105 -4.59 10.68 -7.46
CA ILE A 105 -5.58 9.76 -8.01
C ILE A 105 -5.81 10.12 -9.47
N ILE A 106 -5.53 9.17 -10.36
CA ILE A 106 -5.87 9.33 -11.77
C ILE A 106 -7.38 9.19 -11.92
N PRO A 107 -8.05 10.10 -12.65
CA PRO A 107 -9.48 9.97 -12.91
C PRO A 107 -9.83 8.59 -13.46
N MET A 108 -10.80 7.96 -12.83
CA MET A 108 -11.24 6.61 -13.21
C MET A 108 -11.95 6.66 -14.56
N LYS A 109 -11.65 5.69 -15.42
CA LYS A 109 -12.38 5.50 -16.67
C LYS A 109 -13.87 5.24 -16.39
N LYS A 110 -14.76 5.70 -17.26
CA LYS A 110 -16.22 5.52 -17.09
C LYS A 110 -16.61 4.05 -16.93
N LYS A 111 -15.95 3.17 -17.67
CA LYS A 111 -16.12 1.72 -17.54
C LYS A 111 -14.94 1.15 -16.74
N ASN A 112 -15.12 1.01 -15.43
CA ASN A 112 -14.17 0.35 -14.56
C ASN A 112 -14.91 -0.58 -13.60
N THR A 113 -14.21 -1.59 -13.06
CA THR A 113 -14.76 -2.56 -12.12
C THR A 113 -14.23 -2.35 -10.70
N TYR A 114 -13.30 -1.41 -10.50
CA TYR A 114 -12.60 -1.28 -9.23
C TYR A 114 -13.10 -0.13 -8.34
N LYS A 115 -13.93 0.77 -8.82
CA LYS A 115 -14.38 1.97 -8.08
C LYS A 115 -14.99 1.61 -6.72
N ASP A 116 -15.78 0.57 -6.66
CA ASP A 116 -16.42 0.11 -5.42
C ASP A 116 -15.45 -0.51 -4.41
N ARG A 117 -14.23 -0.80 -4.85
CA ARG A 117 -13.15 -1.35 -4.03
C ARG A 117 -12.13 -0.30 -3.57
N VAL A 118 -12.28 0.96 -4.00
CA VAL A 118 -11.36 2.04 -3.65
C VAL A 118 -11.77 2.70 -2.35
N PHE A 119 -10.81 2.79 -1.43
CA PHE A 119 -10.93 3.51 -0.17
C PHE A 119 -9.90 4.64 -0.16
N THR A 120 -10.29 5.76 0.44
CA THR A 120 -9.41 6.90 0.65
C THR A 120 -9.27 7.18 2.14
N THR A 121 -8.20 7.84 2.54
CA THR A 121 -7.99 8.26 3.93
C THR A 121 -7.15 9.54 4.00
N GLY A 122 -7.07 10.17 5.18
CA GLY A 122 -6.34 11.42 5.36
C GLY A 122 -6.96 12.57 4.56
N VAL A 123 -6.12 13.28 3.85
CA VAL A 123 -6.52 14.46 3.06
C VAL A 123 -7.01 14.11 1.65
N VAL A 124 -6.91 12.84 1.27
CA VAL A 124 -7.30 12.37 -0.08
C VAL A 124 -8.76 11.93 -0.07
N SER A 125 -9.51 12.38 -1.05
CA SER A 125 -10.86 11.90 -1.31
C SER A 125 -11.14 11.86 -2.81
N TYR A 126 -12.09 11.01 -3.20
CA TYR A 126 -12.54 10.91 -4.58
C TYR A 126 -14.05 10.64 -4.59
N PRO A 127 -14.82 11.32 -5.45
CA PRO A 127 -16.28 11.15 -5.48
C PRO A 127 -16.68 9.69 -5.71
N GLY A 128 -17.59 9.20 -4.86
CA GLY A 128 -18.12 7.83 -4.95
C GLY A 128 -17.24 6.76 -4.33
N THR A 129 -16.13 7.12 -3.66
CA THR A 129 -15.29 6.19 -2.89
C THR A 129 -15.60 6.26 -1.40
N LYS A 130 -15.27 5.20 -0.68
CA LYS A 130 -15.41 5.14 0.78
C LYS A 130 -14.22 5.81 1.44
N HIS A 131 -14.47 6.73 2.37
CA HIS A 131 -13.42 7.42 3.10
C HIS A 131 -13.27 6.87 4.52
N ILE A 132 -12.02 6.57 4.90
CA ILE A 132 -11.69 6.10 6.25
C ILE A 132 -11.23 7.31 7.06
N GLN A 133 -11.99 7.66 8.08
CA GLN A 133 -11.76 8.82 8.93
C GLN A 133 -10.67 8.57 9.97
N ASP A 134 -9.96 9.63 10.35
CA ASP A 134 -9.13 9.61 11.54
C ASP A 134 -10.01 9.41 12.79
N ARG A 135 -9.49 8.72 13.79
CA ARG A 135 -10.18 8.65 15.07
C ARG A 135 -10.10 9.97 15.83
N ALA A 136 -11.19 10.38 16.44
CA ALA A 136 -11.28 11.62 17.19
C ALA A 136 -10.33 11.67 18.42
N ASP A 137 -9.96 10.52 18.95
CA ASP A 137 -9.03 10.37 20.07
C ASP A 137 -7.55 10.29 19.66
N GLY A 138 -7.25 10.44 18.37
CA GLY A 138 -5.90 10.31 17.84
C GLY A 138 -5.35 8.88 17.79
N GLY A 139 -6.21 7.87 18.04
CA GLY A 139 -5.86 6.45 17.93
C GLY A 139 -5.69 5.97 16.49
N ALA A 140 -5.43 4.66 16.33
CA ALA A 140 -5.29 4.04 15.03
C ALA A 140 -6.59 4.13 14.22
N LYS A 141 -6.47 4.31 12.90
CA LYS A 141 -7.60 4.25 11.98
C LYS A 141 -8.20 2.84 11.98
N ASP A 142 -9.50 2.77 11.76
CA ASP A 142 -10.21 1.50 11.66
C ASP A 142 -10.25 1.02 10.21
N PHE A 143 -9.45 0.02 9.89
CA PHE A 143 -9.41 -0.62 8.57
C PHE A 143 -10.25 -1.90 8.49
N SER A 144 -11.11 -2.17 9.46
CA SER A 144 -11.91 -3.40 9.50
C SER A 144 -12.78 -3.60 8.26
N ASN A 145 -13.35 -2.54 7.72
CA ASN A 145 -14.19 -2.60 6.52
C ASN A 145 -13.39 -3.02 5.28
N ILE A 146 -12.18 -2.49 5.11
CA ILE A 146 -11.34 -2.84 3.97
C ILE A 146 -10.82 -4.28 4.09
N VAL A 147 -10.49 -4.73 5.29
CA VAL A 147 -10.10 -6.12 5.57
C VAL A 147 -11.25 -7.09 5.30
N ALA A 148 -12.46 -6.76 5.75
CA ALA A 148 -13.65 -7.57 5.50
C ALA A 148 -13.94 -7.71 4.00
N LEU A 149 -13.84 -6.63 3.25
CA LEU A 149 -14.00 -6.66 1.80
C LEU A 149 -12.91 -7.51 1.13
N ALA A 150 -11.66 -7.39 1.56
CA ALA A 150 -10.56 -8.18 1.02
C ALA A 150 -10.79 -9.68 1.13
N LYS A 151 -11.32 -10.14 2.25
CA LYS A 151 -11.65 -11.56 2.48
C LYS A 151 -12.70 -12.12 1.51
N THR A 152 -13.51 -11.26 0.90
CA THR A 152 -14.53 -11.67 -0.09
C THR A 152 -14.02 -11.58 -1.51
N CYS A 153 -12.86 -11.00 -1.74
CA CYS A 153 -12.27 -10.82 -3.06
C CYS A 153 -11.37 -12.00 -3.44
N ASN A 154 -11.15 -12.15 -4.74
CA ASN A 154 -10.18 -13.09 -5.27
C ASN A 154 -8.75 -12.56 -5.07
N ALA A 155 -7.77 -13.45 -5.18
CA ALA A 155 -6.37 -13.06 -5.21
C ALA A 155 -6.06 -12.14 -6.41
N PRO A 156 -5.05 -11.26 -6.31
CA PRO A 156 -4.64 -10.42 -7.43
C PRO A 156 -4.24 -11.26 -8.65
N LYS A 157 -4.52 -10.74 -9.83
CA LYS A 157 -4.03 -11.33 -11.07
C LYS A 157 -2.55 -11.02 -11.21
N GLU A 158 -1.74 -12.05 -11.48
CA GLU A 158 -0.33 -11.86 -11.74
C GLU A 158 -0.10 -11.12 -13.06
N ILE A 159 0.56 -9.97 -12.99
CA ILE A 159 0.89 -9.14 -14.16
C ILE A 159 2.39 -9.10 -14.43
N GLU A 160 3.20 -9.29 -13.41
CA GLU A 160 4.65 -9.35 -13.47
C GLU A 160 5.16 -10.42 -12.51
N THR A 161 6.34 -10.95 -12.78
CA THR A 161 7.02 -11.92 -11.92
C THR A 161 8.46 -11.52 -11.70
N GLY A 162 9.04 -11.99 -10.61
CA GLY A 162 10.44 -11.76 -10.28
C GLY A 162 10.62 -10.77 -9.14
N LYS A 163 11.75 -10.12 -9.13
CA LYS A 163 12.15 -9.18 -8.07
C LYS A 163 12.83 -7.97 -8.67
N ILE A 164 12.67 -6.84 -8.02
CA ILE A 164 13.45 -5.62 -8.27
C ILE A 164 14.33 -5.33 -7.07
N VAL A 165 15.45 -4.66 -7.29
CA VAL A 165 16.33 -4.21 -6.22
C VAL A 165 16.20 -2.71 -6.07
N GLY A 166 15.95 -2.28 -4.84
CA GLY A 166 15.84 -0.86 -4.51
C GLY A 166 16.34 -0.56 -3.12
N GLY A 167 16.19 0.67 -2.69
CA GLY A 167 16.71 1.19 -1.43
C GLY A 167 17.99 1.98 -1.61
N PHE A 168 18.54 2.47 -0.49
CA PHE A 168 19.75 3.27 -0.49
C PHE A 168 20.89 2.54 0.21
N ALA A 169 22.05 2.47 -0.43
CA ALA A 169 23.28 2.14 0.23
C ALA A 169 23.95 3.44 0.72
N ARG A 170 24.45 3.44 1.94
CA ARG A 170 25.12 4.59 2.57
C ARG A 170 26.27 5.18 1.74
N ASN A 171 26.82 4.37 0.84
CA ASN A 171 27.97 4.73 -0.01
C ASN A 171 27.55 5.27 -1.40
N GLN A 172 26.27 5.46 -1.65
CA GLN A 172 25.77 5.97 -2.94
C GLN A 172 25.28 7.42 -2.89
N VAL A 173 25.44 8.06 -1.76
CA VAL A 173 25.07 9.48 -1.56
C VAL A 173 26.31 10.36 -1.64
#